data_17fe7ecbd944a27151694f339a5f1664
#
_entry.id   17fe7ecbd944a27151694f339a5f1664
#
_cell.length_a   1.000
_cell.length_b   1.000
_cell.length_c   1.000
_cell.angle_alpha   90.00
_cell.angle_beta   90.00
_cell.angle_gamma   90.00
#
_symmetry.space_group_name_H-M   'P 1'
#
loop_
_entity.id
_entity.type
_entity.pdbx_description
1 polymer ?
#
loop_
_entity_poly.entity_id
_entity_poly.type
_entity_poly.pdbx_seq_one_letter_code
_entity_poly.pdbx_strand_id
1 'polypeptide(L)'
;MLVVHVHVQVKPESVEAFKRATLENARASVQEPGIAGFQVVQQQDDPTRFVLVEAYRNPQAPAAHKETKHYQAWRDAAGPMMAQPRASVKYENCFPDDQNW
;
A
#
# COMPACT_ATOMS: atom_id res chain seq x y z
N MET A 1 0.47 6.86 -15.56
CA MET A 1 0.97 6.79 -14.17
C MET A 1 1.18 5.34 -13.78
N LEU A 2 1.98 5.09 -12.77
CA LEU A 2 2.20 3.74 -12.26
C LEU A 2 1.20 3.42 -11.15
N VAL A 3 0.51 2.30 -11.28
CA VAL A 3 -0.35 1.76 -10.23
C VAL A 3 0.23 0.45 -9.74
N VAL A 4 0.41 0.33 -8.43
CA VAL A 4 0.99 -0.88 -7.82
C VAL A 4 -0.06 -1.52 -6.91
N HIS A 5 -0.28 -2.82 -7.08
CA HIS A 5 -1.06 -3.62 -6.16
C HIS A 5 -0.09 -4.42 -5.29
N VAL A 6 -0.11 -4.16 -3.99
CA VAL A 6 0.69 -4.92 -3.02
C VAL A 6 -0.23 -5.93 -2.36
N HIS A 7 0.00 -7.21 -2.64
CA HIS A 7 -0.79 -8.32 -2.10
C HIS A 7 -0.16 -8.77 -0.79
N VAL A 8 -0.96 -8.75 0.28
CA VAL A 8 -0.49 -9.09 1.63
C VAL A 8 -1.42 -10.14 2.24
N GLN A 9 -0.83 -11.17 2.82
CA GLN A 9 -1.55 -12.08 3.71
C GLN A 9 -0.95 -11.95 5.09
N VAL A 10 -1.77 -11.63 6.09
CA VAL A 10 -1.32 -11.46 7.47
C VAL A 10 -1.70 -12.67 8.31
N LYS A 11 -0.99 -12.85 9.42
CA LYS A 11 -1.34 -13.86 10.41
C LYS A 11 -2.70 -13.52 11.01
N PRO A 12 -3.59 -14.52 11.27
CA PRO A 12 -4.94 -14.23 11.77
C PRO A 12 -4.97 -13.35 13.02
N GLU A 13 -4.03 -13.55 13.94
CA GLU A 13 -3.95 -12.76 15.17
C GLU A 13 -3.47 -11.33 14.96
N SER A 14 -2.93 -11.02 13.76
CA SER A 14 -2.36 -9.71 13.45
C SER A 14 -3.26 -8.81 12.61
N VAL A 15 -4.46 -9.27 12.24
CA VAL A 15 -5.34 -8.53 11.32
C VAL A 15 -5.61 -7.10 11.80
N GLU A 16 -6.03 -6.92 13.04
CA GLU A 16 -6.36 -5.59 13.55
C GLU A 16 -5.12 -4.71 13.71
N ALA A 17 -4.01 -5.26 14.18
CA ALA A 17 -2.75 -4.51 14.30
C ALA A 17 -2.23 -4.09 12.91
N PHE A 18 -2.34 -4.96 11.91
CA PHE A 18 -1.96 -4.65 10.54
C PHE A 18 -2.81 -3.53 9.97
N LYS A 19 -4.12 -3.57 10.20
CA LYS A 19 -5.01 -2.50 9.75
C LYS A 19 -4.61 -1.16 10.33
N ARG A 20 -4.36 -1.08 11.65
CA ARG A 20 -3.95 0.17 12.30
C ARG A 20 -2.66 0.72 11.71
N ALA A 21 -1.63 -0.10 11.59
CA ALA A 21 -0.34 0.32 11.04
C ALA A 21 -0.47 0.77 9.58
N THR A 22 -1.26 0.04 8.80
CA THR A 22 -1.42 0.29 7.37
C THR A 22 -2.25 1.56 7.11
N LEU A 23 -3.29 1.80 7.89
CA LEU A 23 -4.08 3.03 7.76
C LEU A 23 -3.27 4.25 8.15
N GLU A 24 -2.41 4.16 9.15
CA GLU A 24 -1.50 5.24 9.51
C GLU A 24 -0.54 5.57 8.37
N ASN A 25 0.06 4.55 7.77
CA ASN A 25 0.92 4.73 6.59
C ASN A 25 0.15 5.32 5.41
N ALA A 26 -1.07 4.84 5.15
CA ALA A 26 -1.90 5.34 4.05
C ALA A 26 -2.22 6.82 4.21
N ARG A 27 -2.61 7.24 5.41
CA ARG A 27 -2.95 8.65 5.68
C ARG A 27 -1.75 9.57 5.48
N ALA A 28 -0.57 9.13 5.86
CA ALA A 28 0.67 9.89 5.64
C ALA A 28 1.07 9.87 4.16
N SER A 29 0.90 8.72 3.51
CA SER A 29 1.30 8.54 2.11
C SER A 29 0.54 9.45 1.15
N VAL A 30 -0.76 9.67 1.37
CA VAL A 30 -1.55 10.55 0.49
C VAL A 30 -1.14 12.01 0.58
N GLN A 31 -0.31 12.38 1.56
CA GLN A 31 0.25 13.72 1.65
C GLN A 31 1.52 13.89 0.80
N GLU A 32 2.11 12.81 0.32
CA GLU A 32 3.29 12.88 -0.55
C GLU A 32 2.88 13.43 -1.92
N PRO A 33 3.64 14.41 -2.45
CA PRO A 33 3.24 15.03 -3.74
C PRO A 33 3.27 14.06 -4.92
N GLY A 34 4.08 13.01 -4.84
CA GLY A 34 4.18 12.00 -5.90
C GLY A 34 3.11 10.91 -5.85
N ILE A 35 2.28 10.88 -4.82
CA ILE A 35 1.23 9.87 -4.69
C ILE A 35 -0.11 10.46 -5.08
N ALA A 36 -0.73 9.88 -6.12
CA ALA A 36 -2.03 10.28 -6.63
C ALA A 36 -3.17 9.65 -5.84
N GLY A 37 -2.96 8.45 -5.30
CA GLY A 37 -3.96 7.76 -4.51
C GLY A 37 -3.35 6.60 -3.75
N PHE A 38 -3.99 6.23 -2.66
CA PHE A 38 -3.58 5.11 -1.82
C PHE A 38 -4.84 4.48 -1.24
N GLN A 39 -5.07 3.22 -1.56
CA GLN A 39 -6.23 2.49 -1.06
C GLN A 39 -5.78 1.25 -0.31
N VAL A 40 -6.48 0.95 0.77
CA VAL A 40 -6.28 -0.27 1.55
C VAL A 40 -7.59 -1.04 1.51
N VAL A 41 -7.58 -2.20 0.86
CA VAL A 41 -8.78 -3.02 0.72
C VAL A 41 -8.54 -4.38 1.36
N GLN A 42 -9.58 -4.91 1.99
CA GLN A 42 -9.56 -6.21 2.66
C GLN A 42 -10.49 -7.16 1.92
N GLN A 43 -10.02 -8.39 1.69
CA GLN A 43 -10.82 -9.38 1.00
C GLN A 43 -12.02 -9.80 1.86
N GLN A 44 -13.22 -9.81 1.27
CA GLN A 44 -14.44 -10.07 2.04
C GLN A 44 -14.53 -11.49 2.57
N ASP A 45 -14.14 -12.46 1.76
CA ASP A 45 -14.23 -13.88 2.11
C ASP A 45 -12.96 -14.44 2.77
N ASP A 46 -11.94 -13.60 2.97
CA ASP A 46 -10.73 -13.95 3.71
C ASP A 46 -10.15 -12.69 4.35
N PRO A 47 -10.49 -12.40 5.62
CA PRO A 47 -10.06 -11.18 6.30
C PRO A 47 -8.55 -11.08 6.54
N THR A 48 -7.80 -12.17 6.32
CA THR A 48 -6.34 -12.13 6.43
C THR A 48 -5.66 -11.56 5.18
N ARG A 49 -6.41 -11.35 4.09
CA ARG A 49 -5.86 -10.89 2.82
C ARG A 49 -6.23 -9.44 2.55
N PHE A 50 -5.19 -8.68 2.18
CA PHE A 50 -5.32 -7.26 1.86
C PHE A 50 -4.66 -6.96 0.54
N VAL A 51 -5.12 -5.92 -0.12
CA VAL A 51 -4.42 -5.33 -1.26
C VAL A 51 -4.24 -3.85 -0.97
N LEU A 52 -3.00 -3.37 -1.10
CA LEU A 52 -2.70 -1.95 -1.06
C LEU A 52 -2.63 -1.48 -2.51
N VAL A 53 -3.45 -0.50 -2.86
CA VAL A 53 -3.47 0.07 -4.20
C VAL A 53 -2.78 1.43 -4.13
N GLU A 54 -1.62 1.55 -4.77
CA GLU A 54 -0.78 2.74 -4.71
C GLU A 54 -0.65 3.32 -6.10
N ALA A 55 -1.04 4.57 -6.28
CA ALA A 55 -0.93 5.25 -7.56
C ALA A 55 0.12 6.36 -7.47
N TYR A 56 1.11 6.32 -8.37
CA TYR A 56 2.25 7.22 -8.38
C TYR A 56 2.22 8.11 -9.62
N ARG A 57 2.42 9.42 -9.41
CA ARG A 57 2.32 10.44 -10.49
C ARG A 57 3.51 10.45 -11.42
N ASN A 58 4.68 9.99 -10.95
CA ASN A 58 5.92 10.06 -11.73
C ASN A 58 6.84 8.89 -11.37
N PRO A 59 7.87 8.61 -12.21
CA PRO A 59 8.75 7.45 -11.99
C PRO A 59 9.62 7.53 -10.74
N GLN A 60 9.82 8.72 -10.17
CA GLN A 60 10.65 8.91 -8.98
C GLN A 60 9.86 8.70 -7.68
N ALA A 61 8.54 8.76 -7.74
CA ALA A 61 7.68 8.72 -6.56
C ALA A 61 7.77 7.40 -5.77
N PRO A 62 7.87 6.21 -6.40
CA PRO A 62 8.02 4.98 -5.63
C PRO A 62 9.26 4.94 -4.75
N ALA A 63 10.40 5.40 -5.27
CA ALA A 63 11.64 5.46 -4.49
C ALA A 63 11.53 6.48 -3.36
N ALA A 64 10.97 7.66 -3.65
CA ALA A 64 10.76 8.70 -2.65
C ALA A 64 9.84 8.21 -1.52
N HIS A 65 8.77 7.47 -1.85
CA HIS A 65 7.87 6.89 -0.86
C HIS A 65 8.60 5.96 0.10
N LYS A 66 9.48 5.10 -0.42
CA LYS A 66 10.21 4.14 0.39
C LYS A 66 11.24 4.78 1.33
N GLU A 67 11.63 6.02 1.09
CA GLU A 67 12.54 6.74 1.95
C GLU A 67 11.84 7.52 3.07
N THR A 68 10.52 7.58 3.06
CA THR A 68 9.76 8.27 4.10
C THR A 68 9.81 7.52 5.42
N LYS A 69 9.69 8.27 6.52
CA LYS A 69 9.64 7.68 7.85
C LYS A 69 8.40 6.82 8.04
N HIS A 70 7.26 7.24 7.48
CA HIS A 70 6.02 6.47 7.62
C HIS A 70 6.07 5.14 6.87
N TYR A 71 6.71 5.09 5.70
CA TYR A 71 6.90 3.81 5.01
C TYR A 71 7.80 2.87 5.81
N GLN A 72 8.93 3.39 6.30
CA GLN A 72 9.90 2.59 7.05
C GLN A 72 9.28 2.06 8.35
N ALA A 73 8.51 2.89 9.05
CA ALA A 73 7.80 2.47 10.25
C ALA A 73 6.78 1.37 9.94
N TRP A 74 6.04 1.53 8.83
CA TRP A 74 5.10 0.51 8.39
C TRP A 74 5.81 -0.80 8.04
N ARG A 75 6.88 -0.72 7.26
CA ARG A 75 7.66 -1.90 6.86
C ARG A 75 8.14 -2.68 8.08
N ASP A 76 8.66 -1.97 9.07
CA ASP A 76 9.23 -2.61 10.27
C ASP A 76 8.13 -3.20 11.16
N ALA A 77 6.99 -2.54 11.27
CA ALA A 77 5.86 -3.02 12.06
C ALA A 77 5.11 -4.15 11.37
N ALA A 78 4.82 -4.00 10.07
CA ALA A 78 3.96 -4.91 9.33
C ALA A 78 4.68 -6.18 8.87
N GLY A 79 5.99 -6.12 8.64
CA GLY A 79 6.75 -7.29 8.18
C GLY A 79 6.53 -8.53 9.04
N PRO A 80 6.70 -8.45 10.37
CA PRO A 80 6.48 -9.62 11.24
C PRO A 80 5.03 -10.10 11.31
N MET A 81 4.06 -9.27 10.90
CA MET A 81 2.64 -9.63 10.87
C MET A 81 2.26 -10.46 9.66
N MET A 82 3.11 -10.51 8.64
CA MET A 82 2.81 -11.19 7.39
C MET A 82 3.00 -12.70 7.53
N ALA A 83 2.02 -13.46 7.01
CA ALA A 83 2.08 -14.92 6.98
C ALA A 83 3.04 -15.42 5.91
N GLN A 84 3.28 -14.61 4.89
CA GLN A 84 4.20 -14.88 3.78
C GLN A 84 4.70 -13.55 3.23
N PRO A 85 5.81 -13.55 2.45
CA PRO A 85 6.30 -12.30 1.85
C PRO A 85 5.23 -11.66 0.97
N ARG A 86 5.10 -10.33 1.07
CA ARG A 86 4.19 -9.59 0.21
C ARG A 86 4.67 -9.60 -1.23
N ALA A 87 3.74 -9.51 -2.16
CA ALA A 87 4.03 -9.51 -3.59
C ALA A 87 3.44 -8.25 -4.24
N SER A 88 4.24 -7.58 -5.06
CA SER A 88 3.81 -6.38 -5.77
C SER A 88 3.62 -6.68 -7.24
N VAL A 89 2.51 -6.20 -7.81
CA VAL A 89 2.25 -6.24 -9.25
C VAL A 89 2.10 -4.80 -9.72
N LYS A 90 2.82 -4.47 -10.80
CA LYS A 90 2.81 -3.13 -11.37
C LYS A 90 1.87 -3.07 -12.55
N TYR A 91 1.08 -1.99 -12.61
CA TYR A 91 0.10 -1.75 -13.66
C TYR A 91 0.25 -0.34 -14.20
N GLU A 92 -0.22 -0.14 -15.41
CA GLU A 92 -0.41 1.16 -16.00
C GLU A 92 -1.90 1.42 -16.10
N ASN A 93 -2.34 2.65 -15.76
CA ASN A 93 -3.75 2.97 -15.78
C ASN A 93 -4.27 3.11 -17.22
N CYS A 94 -5.36 2.41 -17.51
CA CYS A 94 -6.11 2.61 -18.73
C CYS A 94 -7.30 3.54 -18.49
N PHE A 95 -7.85 3.49 -17.28
CA PHE A 95 -8.95 4.34 -16.81
C PHE A 95 -8.98 4.29 -15.27
N PRO A 96 -9.21 5.42 -14.60
CA PRO A 96 -9.31 6.78 -15.15
C PRO A 96 -7.95 7.24 -15.70
N ASP A 97 -7.98 8.31 -16.52
CA ASP A 97 -6.74 8.93 -16.97
C ASP A 97 -6.03 9.64 -15.79
N ASP A 98 -4.78 10.07 -16.03
CA ASP A 98 -3.94 10.59 -14.95
C ASP A 98 -4.54 11.79 -14.21
N GLN A 99 -5.38 12.56 -14.89
CA GLN A 99 -5.97 13.78 -14.32
C GLN A 99 -7.13 13.50 -13.38
N ASN A 100 -7.68 12.28 -13.40
CA ASN A 100 -8.88 11.93 -12.65
C ASN A 100 -8.61 11.00 -11.46
N TRP A 101 -7.37 10.94 -11.06
CA TRP A 101 -6.98 10.22 -9.85
C TRP A 101 -7.01 11.11 -8.61
#